data_341e97968d1df473a6bf9cccad1341ad
#
_entry.id   341e97968d1df473a6bf9cccad1341ad
#
_cell.length_a   1.000
_cell.length_b   1.000
_cell.length_c   1.000
_cell.angle_alpha   90.00
_cell.angle_beta   90.00
_cell.angle_gamma   90.00
#
_symmetry.space_group_name_H-M   'P 1'
#
loop_
_entity.id
_entity.type
_entity.pdbx_description
1 polymer ?
#
loop_
_entity_poly.entity_id
_entity_poly.type
_entity_poly.pdbx_seq_one_letter_code
_entity_poly.pdbx_strand_id
1 'polypeptide(L)'
;DITRTFCGLNDVRNIAPSITYAKEAGMISQCSLCITHSPIHTVEYYTNMALELIKLGADEICIKDMAGIGRPVSLGKIVANIKAAHPEIPVQYHSHAGPGFNMASILEVCEAGCDYIDVGMEPLSWGTGHADLLSVQAMLKDAGYQVPEINMEAYMKVRGMIQEFMDDFLGLYISPKNRLMNSLLIAPGLPGGMMGSLMADLESNLESINKYKAKHNLPFMTQDQLLIKLFDEVAYVWPRVGYPPLVTPFSQYVKNLA
;
A
#
# COMPACT_ATOMS: atom_id res chain seq x y z
N ASP A 1 4.36 -11.18 21.22
CA ASP A 1 4.41 -11.21 19.74
C ASP A 1 3.11 -10.63 19.18
N ILE A 2 3.16 -10.06 17.95
CA ILE A 2 2.02 -9.46 17.24
C ILE A 2 1.78 -10.26 15.97
N THR A 3 0.52 -10.67 15.71
CA THR A 3 0.09 -11.14 14.41
C THR A 3 -0.55 -10.00 13.64
N ARG A 4 -0.15 -9.78 12.39
CA ARG A 4 -0.83 -8.84 11.48
C ARG A 4 -1.62 -9.61 10.44
N THR A 5 -2.95 -9.54 10.52
CA THR A 5 -3.86 -10.27 9.64
C THR A 5 -4.65 -9.33 8.74
N PHE A 6 -4.86 -9.72 7.50
CA PHE A 6 -5.79 -9.04 6.58
C PHE A 6 -6.58 -10.03 5.73
N CYS A 7 -7.70 -9.60 5.22
CA CYS A 7 -8.45 -10.30 4.18
C CYS A 7 -8.39 -9.49 2.89
N GLY A 8 -8.00 -10.14 1.78
CA GLY A 8 -7.94 -9.48 0.47
C GLY A 8 -9.30 -8.98 -0.08
N LEU A 9 -10.41 -9.36 0.57
CA LEU A 9 -11.76 -8.85 0.28
C LEU A 9 -12.27 -7.88 1.34
N ASN A 10 -11.48 -7.57 2.37
CA ASN A 10 -11.95 -6.86 3.56
C ASN A 10 -13.18 -7.54 4.23
N ASP A 11 -13.28 -8.86 4.12
CA ASP A 11 -14.36 -9.62 4.75
C ASP A 11 -13.99 -9.96 6.18
N VAL A 12 -14.67 -9.33 7.14
CA VAL A 12 -14.47 -9.50 8.57
C VAL A 12 -14.66 -10.95 9.00
N ARG A 13 -15.54 -11.72 8.35
CA ARG A 13 -15.78 -13.13 8.64
C ARG A 13 -14.53 -13.99 8.41
N ASN A 14 -13.72 -13.62 7.44
CA ASN A 14 -12.44 -14.32 7.16
C ASN A 14 -11.33 -13.92 8.15
N ILE A 15 -11.42 -12.75 8.78
CA ILE A 15 -10.44 -12.28 9.78
C ILE A 15 -10.79 -12.82 11.18
N ALA A 16 -12.06 -12.96 11.51
CA ALA A 16 -12.53 -13.34 12.83
C ALA A 16 -11.84 -14.59 13.42
N PRO A 17 -11.64 -15.72 12.68
CA PRO A 17 -10.93 -16.87 13.23
C PRO A 17 -9.48 -16.55 13.63
N SER A 18 -8.77 -15.70 12.90
CA SER A 18 -7.39 -15.35 13.24
C SER A 18 -7.29 -14.48 14.49
N ILE A 19 -8.30 -13.66 14.79
CA ILE A 19 -8.38 -12.93 16.07
C ILE A 19 -8.46 -13.93 17.22
N THR A 20 -9.37 -14.90 17.13
CA THR A 20 -9.57 -15.93 18.17
C THR A 20 -8.28 -16.70 18.43
N TYR A 21 -7.67 -17.26 17.38
CA TYR A 21 -6.47 -18.07 17.53
C TYR A 21 -5.24 -17.28 17.97
N ALA A 22 -5.09 -16.04 17.56
CA ALA A 22 -4.03 -15.17 18.04
C ALA A 22 -4.14 -14.94 19.56
N LYS A 23 -5.33 -14.68 20.04
CA LYS A 23 -5.59 -14.49 21.49
C LYS A 23 -5.40 -15.77 22.29
N GLU A 24 -5.86 -16.92 21.79
CA GLU A 24 -5.61 -18.22 22.40
C GLU A 24 -4.11 -18.54 22.52
N ALA A 25 -3.31 -18.10 21.53
CA ALA A 25 -1.85 -18.23 21.52
C ALA A 25 -1.13 -17.16 22.38
N GLY A 26 -1.85 -16.26 23.05
CA GLY A 26 -1.27 -15.17 23.85
C GLY A 26 -0.59 -14.09 23.03
N MET A 27 -0.99 -13.92 21.75
CA MET A 27 -0.46 -12.91 20.85
C MET A 27 -1.40 -11.71 20.77
N ILE A 28 -0.82 -10.54 20.46
CA ILE A 28 -1.59 -9.34 20.08
C ILE A 28 -2.15 -9.56 18.68
N SER A 29 -3.47 -9.41 18.52
CA SER A 29 -4.16 -9.51 17.25
C SER A 29 -4.29 -8.14 16.59
N GLN A 30 -3.43 -7.84 15.61
CA GLN A 30 -3.55 -6.64 14.79
C GLN A 30 -4.28 -6.96 13.49
N CYS A 31 -5.41 -6.28 13.25
CA CYS A 31 -6.24 -6.45 12.06
C CYS A 31 -6.07 -5.31 11.07
N SER A 32 -5.85 -5.64 9.79
CA SER A 32 -5.59 -4.65 8.75
C SER A 32 -6.80 -4.38 7.88
N LEU A 33 -7.04 -3.10 7.60
CA LEU A 33 -7.99 -2.58 6.62
C LEU A 33 -7.24 -2.37 5.30
N CYS A 34 -7.53 -3.16 4.27
CA CYS A 34 -6.91 -2.99 2.95
C CYS A 34 -7.49 -1.78 2.25
N ILE A 35 -6.72 -0.70 2.17
CA ILE A 35 -7.17 0.55 1.58
C ILE A 35 -7.19 0.46 0.06
N THR A 36 -8.33 0.83 -0.51
CA THR A 36 -8.51 1.07 -1.93
C THR A 36 -9.42 2.29 -2.13
N HIS A 37 -9.44 2.88 -3.30
CA HIS A 37 -10.23 4.07 -3.58
C HIS A 37 -11.27 3.75 -4.64
N SER A 38 -12.54 3.68 -4.24
CA SER A 38 -13.69 3.44 -5.11
C SER A 38 -14.96 4.07 -4.54
N PRO A 39 -16.07 4.12 -5.28
CA PRO A 39 -17.33 4.67 -4.78
C PRO A 39 -17.88 3.99 -3.52
N ILE A 40 -17.50 2.73 -3.27
CA ILE A 40 -17.98 1.96 -2.11
C ILE A 40 -16.98 1.98 -0.93
N HIS A 41 -15.69 2.22 -1.18
CA HIS A 41 -14.65 2.24 -0.16
C HIS A 41 -14.51 3.64 0.44
N THR A 42 -15.54 4.03 1.23
CA THR A 42 -15.67 5.34 1.87
C THR A 42 -15.01 5.37 3.27
N VAL A 43 -14.92 6.56 3.85
CA VAL A 43 -14.50 6.72 5.26
C VAL A 43 -15.42 5.92 6.18
N GLU A 44 -16.73 5.97 5.96
CA GLU A 44 -17.71 5.22 6.74
C GLU A 44 -17.53 3.70 6.62
N TYR A 45 -17.31 3.20 5.40
CA TYR A 45 -17.02 1.78 5.17
C TYR A 45 -15.85 1.29 6.03
N TYR A 46 -14.71 1.99 5.98
CA TYR A 46 -13.53 1.61 6.74
C TYR A 46 -13.69 1.80 8.24
N THR A 47 -14.38 2.86 8.66
CA THR A 47 -14.70 3.07 10.08
C THR A 47 -15.54 1.91 10.63
N ASN A 48 -16.62 1.54 9.93
CA ASN A 48 -17.49 0.45 10.35
C ASN A 48 -16.75 -0.89 10.40
N MET A 49 -15.91 -1.17 9.41
CA MET A 49 -15.08 -2.38 9.40
C MET A 49 -14.13 -2.42 10.61
N ALA A 50 -13.46 -1.31 10.93
CA ALA A 50 -12.59 -1.24 12.11
C ALA A 50 -13.36 -1.52 13.41
N LEU A 51 -14.52 -0.86 13.60
CA LEU A 51 -15.35 -1.05 14.79
C LEU A 51 -15.85 -2.49 14.92
N GLU A 52 -16.19 -3.15 13.81
CA GLU A 52 -16.59 -4.55 13.82
C GLU A 52 -15.41 -5.46 14.23
N LEU A 53 -14.21 -5.22 13.71
CA LEU A 53 -13.01 -5.99 14.10
C LEU A 53 -12.66 -5.79 15.57
N ILE A 54 -12.75 -4.57 16.10
CA ILE A 54 -12.55 -4.27 17.51
C ILE A 54 -13.58 -5.01 18.37
N LYS A 55 -14.86 -4.98 17.96
CA LYS A 55 -15.93 -5.72 18.65
C LYS A 55 -15.67 -7.24 18.68
N LEU A 56 -15.01 -7.79 17.66
CA LEU A 56 -14.60 -9.21 17.61
C LEU A 56 -13.35 -9.50 18.45
N GLY A 57 -12.72 -8.47 19.01
CA GLY A 57 -11.58 -8.62 19.92
C GLY A 57 -10.23 -8.32 19.30
N ALA A 58 -10.15 -7.63 18.17
CA ALA A 58 -8.88 -7.12 17.67
C ALA A 58 -8.26 -6.18 18.71
N ASP A 59 -6.98 -6.35 19.00
CA ASP A 59 -6.24 -5.54 19.97
C ASP A 59 -5.68 -4.26 19.33
N GLU A 60 -5.42 -4.29 18.02
CA GLU A 60 -4.90 -3.17 17.24
C GLU A 60 -5.49 -3.13 15.83
N ILE A 61 -5.57 -1.95 15.24
CA ILE A 61 -6.00 -1.74 13.85
C ILE A 61 -4.84 -1.21 13.01
N CYS A 62 -4.62 -1.81 11.83
CA CYS A 62 -3.67 -1.31 10.85
C CYS A 62 -4.39 -0.76 9.61
N ILE A 63 -4.20 0.51 9.32
CA ILE A 63 -4.60 1.12 8.04
C ILE A 63 -3.56 0.70 6.99
N LYS A 64 -3.91 -0.27 6.15
CA LYS A 64 -2.99 -0.89 5.19
C LYS A 64 -3.20 -0.30 3.79
N ASP A 65 -2.41 0.73 3.47
CA ASP A 65 -2.40 1.38 2.15
C ASP A 65 -1.28 0.81 1.27
N MET A 66 -1.50 -0.42 0.79
CA MET A 66 -0.52 -1.18 0.01
C MET A 66 -0.25 -0.62 -1.39
N ALA A 67 -1.04 0.32 -1.87
CA ALA A 67 -0.83 1.02 -3.14
C ALA A 67 -0.35 2.46 -2.93
N GLY A 68 -0.43 2.99 -1.71
CA GLY A 68 -0.12 4.39 -1.41
C GLY A 68 -1.11 5.38 -2.01
N ILE A 69 -2.35 4.93 -2.26
CA ILE A 69 -3.41 5.72 -2.93
C ILE A 69 -4.45 6.27 -1.97
N GLY A 70 -4.39 5.93 -0.72
CA GLY A 70 -5.27 6.49 0.30
C GLY A 70 -5.21 8.02 0.27
N ARG A 71 -6.37 8.67 0.25
CA ARG A 71 -6.44 10.13 0.24
C ARG A 71 -6.14 10.63 1.64
N PRO A 72 -5.15 11.52 1.82
CA PRO A 72 -4.65 11.92 3.15
C PRO A 72 -5.76 12.30 4.12
N VAL A 73 -6.61 13.25 3.76
CA VAL A 73 -7.74 13.71 4.60
C VAL A 73 -8.74 12.58 4.91
N SER A 74 -8.98 11.66 3.98
CA SER A 74 -9.88 10.52 4.21
C SER A 74 -9.27 9.53 5.22
N LEU A 75 -7.97 9.28 5.13
CA LEU A 75 -7.25 8.42 6.05
C LEU A 75 -7.24 9.03 7.47
N GLY A 76 -6.95 10.32 7.59
CA GLY A 76 -7.04 11.04 8.87
C GLY A 76 -8.45 10.92 9.49
N LYS A 77 -9.52 11.08 8.70
CA LYS A 77 -10.90 10.91 9.18
C LYS A 77 -11.19 9.49 9.66
N ILE A 78 -10.67 8.46 8.98
CA ILE A 78 -10.82 7.06 9.42
C ILE A 78 -10.16 6.88 10.81
N VAL A 79 -8.93 7.34 10.97
CA VAL A 79 -8.21 7.27 12.25
C VAL A 79 -8.95 8.04 13.33
N ALA A 80 -9.36 9.29 13.06
CA ALA A 80 -10.11 10.12 14.02
C ALA A 80 -11.40 9.44 14.48
N ASN A 81 -12.15 8.82 13.59
CA ASN A 81 -13.38 8.10 13.92
C ASN A 81 -13.11 6.87 14.80
N ILE A 82 -12.04 6.10 14.51
CA ILE A 82 -11.63 4.96 15.34
C ILE A 82 -11.25 5.45 16.74
N LYS A 83 -10.41 6.48 16.84
CA LYS A 83 -9.96 7.04 18.10
C LYS A 83 -11.08 7.70 18.93
N ALA A 84 -12.05 8.30 18.26
CA ALA A 84 -13.24 8.85 18.95
C ALA A 84 -14.10 7.76 19.58
N ALA A 85 -14.22 6.59 18.94
CA ALA A 85 -14.99 5.46 19.46
C ALA A 85 -14.19 4.61 20.46
N HIS A 86 -12.91 4.41 20.21
CA HIS A 86 -12.00 3.53 20.95
C HIS A 86 -10.61 4.19 21.11
N PRO A 87 -10.47 5.18 22.00
CA PRO A 87 -9.20 5.89 22.21
C PRO A 87 -8.06 4.97 22.69
N GLU A 88 -8.41 3.86 23.34
CA GLU A 88 -7.48 2.86 23.87
C GLU A 88 -6.87 1.95 22.81
N ILE A 89 -7.51 1.81 21.65
CA ILE A 89 -7.03 0.90 20.58
C ILE A 89 -5.89 1.56 19.80
N PRO A 90 -4.69 0.95 19.77
CA PRO A 90 -3.61 1.43 18.94
C PRO A 90 -3.96 1.33 17.44
N VAL A 91 -3.62 2.39 16.70
CA VAL A 91 -3.77 2.45 15.25
C VAL A 91 -2.40 2.57 14.61
N GLN A 92 -2.13 1.70 13.65
CA GLN A 92 -0.91 1.71 12.84
C GLN A 92 -1.22 2.12 11.40
N TYR A 93 -0.34 2.89 10.79
CA TYR A 93 -0.40 3.23 9.39
C TYR A 93 0.73 2.59 8.61
N HIS A 94 0.38 1.78 7.62
CA HIS A 94 1.25 1.10 6.68
C HIS A 94 0.97 1.63 5.27
N SER A 95 1.93 2.31 4.65
CA SER A 95 1.71 2.93 3.33
C SER A 95 2.94 2.84 2.45
N HIS A 96 2.70 2.53 1.16
CA HIS A 96 3.71 2.60 0.12
C HIS A 96 3.82 4.02 -0.47
N ALA A 97 5.02 4.37 -0.98
CA ALA A 97 5.33 5.72 -1.45
C ALA A 97 4.97 5.97 -2.94
N GLY A 98 4.55 4.92 -3.67
CA GLY A 98 4.43 4.90 -5.12
C GLY A 98 3.86 6.15 -5.77
N PRO A 99 2.61 6.57 -5.48
CA PRO A 99 2.00 7.75 -6.10
C PRO A 99 2.38 9.09 -5.46
N GLY A 100 3.08 9.09 -4.31
CA GLY A 100 3.57 10.31 -3.67
C GLY A 100 2.68 10.90 -2.57
N PHE A 101 1.57 10.26 -2.18
CA PHE A 101 0.69 10.77 -1.11
C PHE A 101 1.18 10.48 0.31
N ASN A 102 2.03 9.50 0.49
CA ASN A 102 2.31 8.90 1.80
C ASN A 102 2.83 9.89 2.84
N MET A 103 3.66 10.88 2.48
CA MET A 103 4.14 11.88 3.44
C MET A 103 3.00 12.75 3.99
N ALA A 104 2.11 13.22 3.10
CA ALA A 104 0.92 13.96 3.52
C ALA A 104 -0.04 13.07 4.33
N SER A 105 -0.20 11.81 3.93
CA SER A 105 -1.02 10.85 4.66
C SER A 105 -0.49 10.56 6.07
N ILE A 106 0.84 10.46 6.23
CA ILE A 106 1.47 10.28 7.54
C ILE A 106 1.13 11.46 8.47
N LEU A 107 1.23 12.71 7.99
CA LEU A 107 0.85 13.87 8.80
C LEU A 107 -0.61 13.82 9.22
N GLU A 108 -1.52 13.60 8.29
CA GLU A 108 -2.96 13.55 8.55
C GLU A 108 -3.36 12.44 9.54
N VAL A 109 -2.77 11.24 9.41
CA VAL A 109 -3.08 10.16 10.35
C VAL A 109 -2.46 10.40 11.72
N CYS A 110 -1.27 11.01 11.81
CA CYS A 110 -0.65 11.38 13.08
C CYS A 110 -1.46 12.46 13.80
N GLU A 111 -1.93 13.48 13.08
CA GLU A 111 -2.81 14.52 13.64
C GLU A 111 -4.11 13.93 14.19
N ALA A 112 -4.61 12.88 13.54
CA ALA A 112 -5.80 12.15 13.97
C ALA A 112 -5.57 11.16 15.12
N GLY A 113 -4.32 10.98 15.60
CA GLY A 113 -3.98 10.13 16.74
C GLY A 113 -3.47 8.73 16.38
N CYS A 114 -2.89 8.54 15.20
CA CYS A 114 -2.21 7.29 14.85
C CYS A 114 -0.99 7.06 15.76
N ASP A 115 -0.82 5.82 16.25
CA ASP A 115 0.21 5.49 17.25
C ASP A 115 1.51 4.99 16.60
N TYR A 116 1.43 4.29 15.46
CA TYR A 116 2.57 3.66 14.80
C TYR A 116 2.58 3.95 13.30
N ILE A 117 3.77 4.23 12.77
CA ILE A 117 4.00 4.44 11.34
C ILE A 117 5.03 3.44 10.83
N ASP A 118 4.69 2.68 9.80
CA ASP A 118 5.66 1.85 9.09
C ASP A 118 6.50 2.73 8.15
N VAL A 119 7.81 2.57 8.21
CA VAL A 119 8.78 3.33 7.42
C VAL A 119 9.76 2.41 6.72
N GLY A 120 10.38 2.90 5.66
CA GLY A 120 11.50 2.26 4.98
C GLY A 120 12.84 2.82 5.42
N MET A 121 13.92 2.25 4.89
CA MET A 121 15.25 2.79 5.04
C MET A 121 15.98 2.72 3.69
N GLU A 122 16.82 3.73 3.41
CA GLU A 122 17.70 3.66 2.23
C GLU A 122 18.62 2.44 2.26
N PRO A 123 18.87 1.85 1.09
CA PRO A 123 18.45 2.23 -0.25
C PRO A 123 17.11 1.65 -0.73
N LEU A 124 16.31 1.04 0.15
CA LEU A 124 15.03 0.36 -0.17
C LEU A 124 13.78 1.22 0.10
N SER A 125 13.93 2.45 0.57
CA SER A 125 12.82 3.42 0.74
C SER A 125 12.36 4.00 -0.59
N TRP A 126 11.17 4.65 -0.54
CA TRP A 126 10.49 5.32 -1.66
C TRP A 126 9.94 4.41 -2.76
N GLY A 127 9.32 4.97 -3.75
CA GLY A 127 8.72 4.23 -4.86
C GLY A 127 7.75 3.16 -4.38
N THR A 128 8.04 1.90 -4.71
CA THR A 128 7.24 0.74 -4.26
C THR A 128 7.47 0.37 -2.80
N GLY A 129 8.47 0.97 -2.13
CA GLY A 129 8.72 0.85 -0.70
C GLY A 129 7.92 1.86 0.13
N HIS A 130 8.33 2.05 1.38
CA HIS A 130 7.75 3.04 2.29
C HIS A 130 8.49 4.38 2.22
N ALA A 131 7.94 5.42 2.84
CA ALA A 131 8.66 6.66 3.11
C ALA A 131 9.92 6.38 3.94
N ASP A 132 10.98 7.16 3.70
CA ASP A 132 12.24 6.99 4.40
C ASP A 132 12.14 7.43 5.86
N LEU A 133 12.72 6.62 6.75
CA LEU A 133 12.75 6.85 8.19
C LEU A 133 13.26 8.24 8.57
N LEU A 134 14.35 8.71 7.94
CA LEU A 134 14.95 10.01 8.26
C LEU A 134 14.02 11.16 7.89
N SER A 135 13.39 11.07 6.71
CA SER A 135 12.44 12.07 6.23
C SER A 135 11.19 12.13 7.09
N VAL A 136 10.65 10.97 7.47
CA VAL A 136 9.47 10.89 8.35
C VAL A 136 9.81 11.43 9.73
N GLN A 137 10.96 11.06 10.32
CA GLN A 137 11.38 11.58 11.62
C GLN A 137 11.52 13.11 11.59
N ALA A 138 12.20 13.66 10.57
CA ALA A 138 12.38 15.10 10.44
C ALA A 138 11.05 15.84 10.32
N MET A 139 10.14 15.34 9.48
CA MET A 139 8.81 15.90 9.30
C MET A 139 7.98 15.88 10.57
N LEU A 140 7.97 14.75 11.29
CA LEU A 140 7.19 14.65 12.54
C LEU A 140 7.78 15.50 13.67
N LYS A 141 9.11 15.64 13.76
CA LYS A 141 9.75 16.58 14.71
C LYS A 141 9.38 18.03 14.41
N ASP A 142 9.38 18.44 13.14
CA ASP A 142 8.94 19.78 12.71
C ASP A 142 7.48 20.05 13.06
N ALA A 143 6.64 19.03 12.91
CA ALA A 143 5.22 19.06 13.31
C ALA A 143 4.98 19.03 14.85
N GLY A 144 6.04 18.97 15.65
CA GLY A 144 5.97 19.02 17.12
C GLY A 144 5.79 17.67 17.82
N TYR A 145 5.89 16.56 17.10
CA TYR A 145 5.78 15.22 17.70
C TYR A 145 7.08 14.79 18.37
N GLN A 146 6.95 14.07 19.46
CA GLN A 146 8.06 13.34 20.08
C GLN A 146 8.21 12.00 19.36
N VAL A 147 9.33 11.82 18.67
CA VAL A 147 9.65 10.59 17.93
C VAL A 147 10.98 10.02 18.45
N PRO A 148 11.17 8.69 18.39
CA PRO A 148 12.42 8.06 18.82
C PRO A 148 13.65 8.65 18.12
N GLU A 149 14.75 8.76 18.84
CA GLU A 149 16.02 9.15 18.26
C GLU A 149 16.62 8.00 17.47
N ILE A 150 17.18 8.34 16.30
CA ILE A 150 17.83 7.36 15.42
C ILE A 150 19.32 7.31 15.76
N ASN A 151 19.82 6.11 16.01
CA ASN A 151 21.27 5.90 16.09
C ASN A 151 21.85 5.97 14.67
N MET A 152 22.40 7.12 14.30
CA MET A 152 22.91 7.38 12.96
C MET A 152 24.10 6.51 12.58
N GLU A 153 24.95 6.11 13.55
CA GLU A 153 26.06 5.19 13.28
C GLU A 153 25.53 3.81 12.86
N ALA A 154 24.57 3.28 13.62
CA ALA A 154 23.92 2.02 13.30
C ALA A 154 23.15 2.11 11.97
N TYR A 155 22.43 3.23 11.74
CA TYR A 155 21.71 3.47 10.49
C TYR A 155 22.66 3.42 9.29
N MET A 156 23.75 4.16 9.31
CA MET A 156 24.73 4.20 8.21
C MET A 156 25.39 2.86 7.97
N LYS A 157 25.70 2.12 9.04
CA LYS A 157 26.25 0.76 8.92
C LYS A 157 25.28 -0.19 8.22
N VAL A 158 24.01 -0.22 8.65
CA VAL A 158 22.97 -1.08 8.03
C VAL A 158 22.72 -0.65 6.58
N ARG A 159 22.62 0.68 6.32
CA ARG A 159 22.48 1.21 4.95
C ARG A 159 23.61 0.73 4.03
N GLY A 160 24.85 0.80 4.50
CA GLY A 160 26.03 0.31 3.74
C GLY A 160 25.94 -1.19 3.42
N MET A 161 25.58 -2.01 4.41
CA MET A 161 25.41 -3.46 4.22
C MET A 161 24.30 -3.79 3.21
N ILE A 162 23.15 -3.08 3.28
CA ILE A 162 22.06 -3.26 2.33
C ILE A 162 22.49 -2.81 0.92
N GLN A 163 23.21 -1.70 0.81
CA GLN A 163 23.71 -1.22 -0.48
C GLN A 163 24.68 -2.23 -1.13
N GLU A 164 25.62 -2.78 -0.36
CA GLU A 164 26.53 -3.82 -0.84
C GLU A 164 25.76 -5.05 -1.34
N PHE A 165 24.77 -5.51 -0.57
CA PHE A 165 23.93 -6.63 -0.97
C PHE A 165 23.11 -6.32 -2.24
N MET A 166 22.64 -5.08 -2.40
CA MET A 166 21.95 -4.66 -3.62
C MET A 166 22.88 -4.63 -4.83
N ASP A 167 24.11 -4.12 -4.66
CA ASP A 167 25.08 -4.02 -5.74
C ASP A 167 25.55 -5.41 -6.20
N ASP A 168 25.75 -6.33 -5.26
CA ASP A 168 26.26 -7.68 -5.54
C ASP A 168 25.16 -8.64 -6.06
N PHE A 169 23.93 -8.48 -5.59
CA PHE A 169 22.86 -9.47 -5.85
C PHE A 169 21.54 -8.86 -6.29
N LEU A 170 20.92 -8.00 -5.50
CA LEU A 170 19.56 -7.53 -5.76
C LEU A 170 19.45 -6.63 -6.98
N GLY A 171 20.52 -5.90 -7.34
CA GLY A 171 20.54 -5.04 -8.52
C GLY A 171 20.30 -5.76 -9.84
N LEU A 172 20.51 -7.09 -9.87
CA LEU A 172 20.16 -7.93 -11.03
C LEU A 172 18.65 -8.19 -11.15
N TYR A 173 17.90 -8.12 -10.06
CA TYR A 173 16.49 -8.50 -9.99
C TYR A 173 15.56 -7.31 -9.74
N ILE A 174 16.04 -6.26 -9.08
CA ILE A 174 15.24 -5.09 -8.75
C ILE A 174 15.51 -3.98 -9.76
N SER A 175 14.50 -3.65 -10.57
CA SER A 175 14.60 -2.49 -11.45
C SER A 175 14.78 -1.20 -10.64
N PRO A 176 15.73 -0.31 -11.00
CA PRO A 176 15.86 1.01 -10.39
C PRO A 176 14.56 1.83 -10.45
N LYS A 177 13.70 1.58 -11.44
CA LYS A 177 12.38 2.23 -11.56
C LYS A 177 11.47 1.97 -10.36
N ASN A 178 11.67 0.86 -9.63
CA ASN A 178 10.87 0.54 -8.45
C ASN A 178 11.07 1.53 -7.29
N ARG A 179 12.15 2.29 -7.30
CA ARG A 179 12.44 3.34 -6.32
C ARG A 179 11.94 4.73 -6.74
N LEU A 180 11.36 4.84 -7.92
CA LEU A 180 10.79 6.10 -8.42
C LEU A 180 9.30 6.18 -8.04
N MET A 181 8.89 7.37 -7.65
CA MET A 181 7.47 7.69 -7.52
C MET A 181 6.86 7.81 -8.92
N ASN A 182 5.61 7.35 -9.05
CA ASN A 182 4.86 7.42 -10.30
C ASN A 182 3.40 7.78 -9.99
N SER A 183 3.02 9.02 -10.28
CA SER A 183 1.67 9.53 -10.05
C SER A 183 0.59 8.84 -10.89
N LEU A 184 0.94 8.18 -11.99
CA LEU A 184 -0.02 7.40 -12.79
C LEU A 184 -0.60 6.21 -12.00
N LEU A 185 0.07 5.76 -10.93
CA LEU A 185 -0.44 4.73 -10.04
C LEU A 185 -1.75 5.10 -9.32
N ILE A 186 -2.06 6.39 -9.25
CA ILE A 186 -3.30 6.90 -8.64
C ILE A 186 -4.53 6.35 -9.38
N ALA A 187 -4.48 6.24 -10.70
CA ALA A 187 -5.64 5.87 -11.52
C ALA A 187 -6.06 4.39 -11.33
N PRO A 188 -5.15 3.39 -11.49
CA PRO A 188 -5.54 1.99 -11.33
C PRO A 188 -5.56 1.54 -9.87
N GLY A 189 -4.92 2.25 -8.94
CA GLY A 189 -4.85 1.86 -7.53
C GLY A 189 -4.18 0.51 -7.26
N LEU A 190 -3.30 0.06 -8.14
CA LEU A 190 -2.63 -1.23 -8.03
C LEU A 190 -1.51 -1.20 -6.98
N PRO A 191 -1.30 -2.29 -6.22
CA PRO A 191 -0.24 -2.38 -5.22
C PRO A 191 1.14 -2.11 -5.80
N GLY A 192 1.98 -1.40 -5.05
CA GLY A 192 3.35 -1.08 -5.47
C GLY A 192 4.17 -2.31 -5.86
N GLY A 193 4.03 -3.41 -5.12
CA GLY A 193 4.71 -4.69 -5.43
C GLY A 193 4.30 -5.33 -6.76
N MET A 194 3.16 -4.95 -7.36
CA MET A 194 2.73 -5.43 -8.68
C MET A 194 3.31 -4.62 -9.85
N MET A 195 3.86 -3.45 -9.60
CA MET A 195 4.29 -2.55 -10.68
C MET A 195 5.42 -3.14 -11.53
N GLY A 196 6.37 -3.82 -10.92
CA GLY A 196 7.44 -4.48 -11.65
C GLY A 196 6.92 -5.52 -12.64
N SER A 197 6.02 -6.40 -12.18
CA SER A 197 5.40 -7.41 -13.04
C SER A 197 4.48 -6.79 -14.09
N LEU A 198 3.71 -5.76 -13.74
CA LEU A 198 2.84 -5.05 -14.68
C LEU A 198 3.64 -4.44 -15.83
N MET A 199 4.74 -3.75 -15.53
CA MET A 199 5.57 -3.13 -16.56
C MET A 199 6.23 -4.17 -17.47
N ALA A 200 6.68 -5.31 -16.93
CA ALA A 200 7.21 -6.41 -17.71
C ALA A 200 6.14 -7.04 -18.62
N ASP A 201 4.93 -7.26 -18.10
CA ASP A 201 3.80 -7.76 -18.87
C ASP A 201 3.41 -6.79 -20.00
N LEU A 202 3.40 -5.48 -19.71
CA LEU A 202 3.12 -4.45 -20.72
C LEU A 202 4.17 -4.43 -21.84
N GLU A 203 5.46 -4.56 -21.52
CA GLU A 203 6.54 -4.62 -22.52
C GLU A 203 6.39 -5.86 -23.42
N SER A 204 6.17 -7.03 -22.83
CA SER A 204 5.96 -8.29 -23.58
C SER A 204 4.71 -8.26 -24.46
N ASN A 205 3.60 -7.76 -23.91
CA ASN A 205 2.34 -7.63 -24.64
C ASN A 205 2.45 -6.61 -25.77
N LEU A 206 3.12 -5.48 -25.55
CA LEU A 206 3.34 -4.45 -26.55
C LEU A 206 4.13 -4.99 -27.75
N GLU A 207 5.19 -5.77 -27.49
CA GLU A 207 5.96 -6.43 -28.55
C GLU A 207 5.08 -7.35 -29.40
N SER A 208 4.26 -8.18 -28.75
CA SER A 208 3.35 -9.11 -29.42
C SER A 208 2.27 -8.39 -30.24
N ILE A 209 1.68 -7.32 -29.67
CA ILE A 209 0.70 -6.47 -30.33
C ILE A 209 1.32 -5.79 -31.56
N ASN A 210 2.52 -5.24 -31.44
CA ASN A 210 3.18 -4.55 -32.55
C ASN A 210 3.65 -5.51 -33.64
N LYS A 211 4.04 -6.74 -33.30
CA LYS A 211 4.26 -7.79 -34.31
C LYS A 211 3.00 -8.12 -35.11
N TYR A 212 1.84 -8.22 -34.43
CA TYR A 212 0.55 -8.42 -35.13
C TYR A 212 0.20 -7.21 -36.00
N LYS A 213 0.34 -5.98 -35.47
CA LYS A 213 0.05 -4.75 -36.22
C LYS A 213 0.92 -4.61 -37.50
N ALA A 214 2.21 -4.96 -37.40
CA ALA A 214 3.12 -4.96 -38.53
C ALA A 214 2.63 -5.90 -39.67
N LYS A 215 2.15 -7.11 -39.33
CA LYS A 215 1.61 -8.07 -40.31
C LYS A 215 0.34 -7.57 -40.99
N HIS A 216 -0.40 -6.67 -40.39
CA HIS A 216 -1.67 -6.14 -40.88
C HIS A 216 -1.57 -4.70 -41.39
N ASN A 217 -0.36 -4.14 -41.53
CA ASN A 217 -0.11 -2.74 -41.94
C ASN A 217 -0.85 -1.71 -41.05
N LEU A 218 -0.98 -1.99 -39.75
CA LEU A 218 -1.58 -1.12 -38.77
C LEU A 218 -0.52 -0.27 -38.05
N PRO A 219 -0.83 0.96 -37.62
CA PRO A 219 0.12 1.79 -36.88
C PRO A 219 0.53 1.14 -35.57
N PHE A 220 1.81 1.23 -35.21
CA PHE A 220 2.32 0.71 -33.95
C PHE A 220 1.69 1.42 -32.75
N MET A 221 1.56 0.67 -31.67
CA MET A 221 1.13 1.19 -30.38
C MET A 221 2.35 1.53 -29.52
N THR A 222 2.28 2.63 -28.77
CA THR A 222 3.29 2.97 -27.74
C THR A 222 2.94 2.33 -26.41
N GLN A 223 3.90 2.28 -25.49
CA GLN A 223 3.69 1.78 -24.12
C GLN A 223 2.64 2.62 -23.38
N ASP A 224 2.67 3.95 -23.54
CA ASP A 224 1.69 4.84 -22.91
C ASP A 224 0.27 4.61 -23.43
N GLN A 225 0.12 4.37 -24.74
CA GLN A 225 -1.18 4.03 -25.33
C GLN A 225 -1.73 2.70 -24.80
N LEU A 226 -0.85 1.70 -24.59
CA LEU A 226 -1.26 0.43 -24.00
C LEU A 226 -1.65 0.59 -22.52
N LEU A 227 -0.90 1.40 -21.79
CA LEU A 227 -1.17 1.71 -20.38
C LEU A 227 -2.53 2.41 -20.20
N ILE A 228 -2.84 3.41 -21.05
CA ILE A 228 -4.14 4.09 -21.04
C ILE A 228 -5.27 3.09 -21.27
N LYS A 229 -5.12 2.21 -22.27
CA LYS A 229 -6.12 1.16 -22.53
C LYS A 229 -6.32 0.22 -21.35
N LEU A 230 -5.24 -0.18 -20.69
CA LEU A 230 -5.34 -1.01 -19.48
C LEU A 230 -6.12 -0.29 -18.38
N PHE A 231 -5.88 1.00 -18.19
CA PHE A 231 -6.61 1.78 -17.18
C PHE A 231 -8.10 1.88 -17.50
N ASP A 232 -8.45 2.08 -18.77
CA ASP A 232 -9.85 2.10 -19.22
C ASP A 232 -10.52 0.74 -19.00
N GLU A 233 -9.82 -0.36 -19.30
CA GLU A 233 -10.34 -1.72 -19.08
C GLU A 233 -10.46 -2.06 -17.59
N VAL A 234 -9.51 -1.66 -16.76
CA VAL A 234 -9.63 -1.80 -15.30
C VAL A 234 -10.86 -1.02 -14.79
N ALA A 235 -11.07 0.21 -15.26
CA ALA A 235 -12.24 1.02 -14.89
C ALA A 235 -13.57 0.39 -15.37
N TYR A 236 -13.54 -0.36 -16.47
CA TYR A 236 -14.69 -1.10 -16.99
C TYR A 236 -14.97 -2.40 -16.22
N VAL A 237 -13.94 -3.19 -15.94
CA VAL A 237 -14.04 -4.51 -15.31
C VAL A 237 -14.34 -4.40 -13.81
N TRP A 238 -13.64 -3.53 -13.09
CA TRP A 238 -13.63 -3.46 -11.65
C TRP A 238 -15.03 -3.29 -11.01
N PRO A 239 -15.91 -2.38 -11.48
CA PRO A 239 -17.29 -2.32 -10.99
C PRO A 239 -18.08 -3.60 -11.22
N ARG A 240 -17.84 -4.29 -12.35
CA ARG A 240 -18.56 -5.51 -12.75
C ARG A 240 -18.24 -6.71 -11.89
N VAL A 241 -17.08 -6.70 -11.25
CA VAL A 241 -16.67 -7.73 -10.29
C VAL A 241 -16.90 -7.30 -8.83
N GLY A 242 -17.65 -6.20 -8.60
CA GLY A 242 -18.09 -5.75 -7.28
C GLY A 242 -17.05 -4.95 -6.51
N TYR A 243 -16.11 -4.27 -7.17
CA TYR A 243 -15.08 -3.46 -6.56
C TYR A 243 -14.26 -4.21 -5.48
N PRO A 244 -13.72 -5.42 -5.72
CA PRO A 244 -12.85 -6.04 -4.72
C PRO A 244 -11.68 -5.11 -4.40
N PRO A 245 -11.18 -5.04 -3.15
CA PRO A 245 -9.99 -4.28 -2.84
C PRO A 245 -8.84 -4.69 -3.76
N LEU A 246 -8.11 -3.68 -4.30
CA LEU A 246 -6.99 -3.94 -5.20
C LEU A 246 -5.74 -4.34 -4.42
N VAL A 247 -5.82 -5.47 -3.74
CA VAL A 247 -4.75 -6.14 -3.00
C VAL A 247 -4.56 -7.54 -3.57
N THR A 248 -3.36 -8.10 -3.42
CA THR A 248 -3.06 -9.48 -3.85
C THR A 248 -3.95 -10.50 -3.11
N PRO A 249 -4.59 -11.46 -3.80
CA PRO A 249 -4.49 -11.77 -5.25
C PRO A 249 -5.52 -11.02 -6.13
N PHE A 250 -6.48 -10.29 -5.57
CA PHE A 250 -7.62 -9.71 -6.32
C PHE A 250 -7.20 -8.64 -7.32
N SER A 251 -6.19 -7.84 -7.00
CA SER A 251 -5.59 -6.90 -7.95
C SER A 251 -5.07 -7.60 -9.22
N GLN A 252 -4.51 -8.82 -9.09
CA GLN A 252 -4.08 -9.61 -10.24
C GLN A 252 -5.26 -10.11 -11.06
N TYR A 253 -6.34 -10.55 -10.39
CA TYR A 253 -7.55 -10.98 -11.10
C TYR A 253 -8.17 -9.85 -11.90
N VAL A 254 -8.34 -8.67 -11.30
CA VAL A 254 -8.87 -7.51 -12.00
C VAL A 254 -7.97 -7.11 -13.18
N LYS A 255 -6.65 -7.06 -12.99
CA LYS A 255 -5.69 -6.78 -14.06
C LYS A 255 -5.75 -7.82 -15.19
N ASN A 256 -5.91 -9.10 -14.86
CA ASN A 256 -5.91 -10.17 -15.87
C ASN A 256 -7.25 -10.26 -16.63
N LEU A 257 -8.32 -9.74 -16.05
CA LEU A 257 -9.63 -9.62 -16.72
C LEU A 257 -9.70 -8.38 -17.61
N ALA A 258 -8.93 -7.35 -17.28
CA ALA A 258 -8.79 -6.11 -18.05
C ALA A 258 -7.82 -6.29 -19.22
#